data_30f396e6f2899f00d924f5f793e6a673
#
_entry.id   30f396e6f2899f00d924f5f793e6a673
#
_cell.length_a   1.000
_cell.length_b   1.000
_cell.length_c   1.000
_cell.angle_alpha   90.00
_cell.angle_beta   90.00
_cell.angle_gamma   90.00
#
_symmetry.space_group_name_H-M   'P 1'
#
loop_
_entity.id
_entity.type
_entity.pdbx_description
1 polymer ?
#
loop_
_entity_poly.entity_id
_entity_poly.type
_entity_poly.pdbx_seq_one_letter_code
_entity_poly.pdbx_strand_id
1 'polypeptide(L)'
;VPWKYRFKSVKSIVKIRFTDKEPATAWNKAAPQEYGFYSNVNPLVDHPRWSQATERRIGEDGLFAKKRKTLMFNGYEAQVGQLYSGMDLRKFF
;
A
#
# COMPACT_ATOMS: atom_id res chain seq x y z
N VAL A 1 -1.37 -10.45 -1.37
CA VAL A 1 -0.86 -9.21 -1.95
C VAL A 1 -1.62 -8.93 -3.23
N PRO A 2 -2.30 -7.79 -3.33
CA PRO A 2 -2.93 -7.40 -4.59
C PRO A 2 -1.85 -7.32 -5.67
N TRP A 3 -1.99 -8.08 -6.74
CA TRP A 3 -0.96 -8.10 -7.77
C TRP A 3 -0.72 -6.72 -8.41
N LYS A 4 -1.72 -5.87 -8.37
CA LYS A 4 -1.66 -4.48 -8.81
C LYS A 4 -0.90 -3.55 -7.85
N TYR A 5 -0.76 -3.94 -6.56
CA TYR A 5 -0.04 -3.21 -5.52
C TYR A 5 1.17 -4.03 -5.02
N ARG A 6 2.08 -4.38 -5.93
CA ARG A 6 3.26 -5.20 -5.64
C ARG A 6 4.31 -4.56 -4.74
N PHE A 7 4.21 -3.29 -4.48
CA PHE A 7 5.11 -2.57 -3.59
C PHE A 7 4.88 -2.90 -2.11
N LYS A 8 3.81 -3.60 -1.79
CA LYS A 8 3.66 -4.22 -0.48
C LYS A 8 4.55 -5.46 -0.44
N SER A 9 5.69 -5.35 0.25
CA SER A 9 6.70 -6.40 0.23
C SER A 9 6.22 -7.67 0.93
N VAL A 10 6.42 -8.81 0.28
CA VAL A 10 6.15 -10.13 0.82
C VAL A 10 7.50 -10.79 1.12
N LYS A 11 7.66 -11.27 2.35
CA LYS A 11 8.86 -11.98 2.80
C LYS A 11 8.55 -13.46 2.99
N SER A 12 9.55 -14.30 2.77
CA SER A 12 9.47 -15.74 3.06
C SER A 12 8.30 -16.44 2.35
N ILE A 13 8.20 -16.25 1.04
CA ILE A 13 7.14 -16.86 0.24
C ILE A 13 7.36 -18.36 0.20
N VAL A 14 6.39 -19.13 0.70
CA VAL A 14 6.38 -20.60 0.65
C VAL A 14 5.29 -21.14 -0.28
N LYS A 15 4.29 -20.32 -0.61
CA LYS A 15 3.18 -20.71 -1.47
C LYS A 15 2.54 -19.49 -2.12
N ILE A 16 2.19 -19.61 -3.40
CA ILE A 16 1.39 -18.64 -4.13
C ILE A 16 0.06 -19.31 -4.49
N ARG A 17 -1.05 -18.66 -4.14
CA ARG A 17 -2.41 -19.11 -4.49
C ARG A 17 -3.14 -17.99 -5.21
N PHE A 18 -3.69 -18.30 -6.37
CA PHE A 18 -4.63 -17.40 -7.05
C PHE A 18 -6.03 -17.59 -6.49
N THR A 19 -6.74 -16.51 -6.26
CA THR A 19 -8.09 -16.52 -5.70
C THR A 19 -8.91 -15.37 -6.28
N ASP A 20 -10.17 -15.58 -6.45
CA ASP A 20 -11.17 -14.60 -6.87
C ASP A 20 -11.79 -13.83 -5.69
N LYS A 21 -11.48 -14.27 -4.47
CA LYS A 21 -11.97 -13.65 -3.23
C LYS A 21 -10.83 -13.07 -2.43
N GLU A 22 -11.10 -11.96 -1.77
CA GLU A 22 -10.16 -11.36 -0.84
C GLU A 22 -9.88 -12.31 0.33
N PRO A 23 -8.60 -12.71 0.55
CA PRO A 23 -8.26 -13.54 1.70
C PRO A 23 -8.20 -12.71 2.97
N ALA A 24 -8.82 -13.19 4.04
CA ALA A 24 -8.70 -12.57 5.35
C ALA A 24 -7.28 -12.71 5.89
N THR A 25 -6.66 -11.58 6.20
CA THR A 25 -5.34 -11.55 6.84
C THR A 25 -5.46 -11.49 8.36
N ALA A 26 -4.37 -11.78 9.07
CA ALA A 26 -4.35 -11.69 10.54
C ALA A 26 -4.68 -10.27 11.02
N TRP A 27 -4.12 -9.25 10.37
CA TRP A 27 -4.37 -7.85 10.72
C TRP A 27 -5.80 -7.42 10.41
N ASN A 28 -6.36 -7.83 9.28
CA ASN A 28 -7.76 -7.55 8.97
C ASN A 28 -8.73 -8.21 9.96
N LYS A 29 -8.41 -9.42 10.43
CA LYS A 29 -9.21 -10.10 11.46
C LYS A 29 -9.11 -9.40 12.82
N ALA A 30 -7.91 -8.90 13.19
CA ALA A 30 -7.67 -8.25 14.46
C ALA A 30 -8.27 -6.84 14.53
N ALA A 31 -8.19 -6.09 13.41
CA ALA A 31 -8.67 -4.72 13.35
C ALA A 31 -9.23 -4.41 11.94
N PRO A 32 -10.41 -4.91 11.61
CA PRO A 32 -10.98 -4.80 10.27
C PRO A 32 -11.24 -3.36 9.82
N GLN A 33 -11.44 -2.46 10.78
CA GLN A 33 -11.68 -1.03 10.51
C GLN A 33 -10.39 -0.25 10.19
N GLU A 34 -9.23 -0.85 10.44
CA GLU A 34 -7.94 -0.20 10.22
C GLU A 34 -7.15 -0.83 9.08
N TYR A 35 -7.37 -2.11 8.81
CA TYR A 35 -6.57 -2.90 7.88
C TYR A 35 -7.43 -3.52 6.78
N GLY A 36 -7.90 -2.69 5.87
CA GLY A 36 -8.51 -3.15 4.63
C GLY A 36 -7.46 -3.74 3.67
N PHE A 37 -7.92 -4.26 2.55
CA PHE A 37 -7.05 -4.95 1.58
C PHE A 37 -5.96 -4.03 0.98
N TYR A 38 -6.28 -2.76 0.80
CA TYR A 38 -5.37 -1.74 0.27
C TYR A 38 -4.72 -0.87 1.35
N SER A 39 -4.92 -1.23 2.61
CA SER A 39 -4.36 -0.52 3.75
C SER A 39 -2.83 -0.40 3.65
N ASN A 40 -2.31 0.76 4.01
CA ASN A 40 -0.87 1.08 3.97
C ASN A 40 -0.22 1.07 2.57
N VAL A 41 -1.00 1.07 1.50
CA VAL A 41 -0.48 1.15 0.13
C VAL A 41 -1.07 2.30 -0.66
N ASN A 42 -2.07 2.97 -0.13
CA ASN A 42 -2.75 4.10 -0.77
C ASN A 42 -2.34 5.42 -0.09
N PRO A 43 -1.48 6.25 -0.68
CA PRO A 43 -1.04 7.50 -0.08
C PRO A 43 -2.14 8.57 0.03
N LEU A 44 -3.29 8.36 -0.63
CA LEU A 44 -4.44 9.27 -0.57
C LEU A 44 -5.37 8.99 0.62
N VAL A 45 -5.18 7.86 1.30
CA VAL A 45 -5.98 7.44 2.45
C VAL A 45 -5.05 7.20 3.62
N ASP A 46 -5.19 8.01 4.66
CA ASP A 46 -4.43 7.85 5.88
C ASP A 46 -4.96 6.66 6.70
N HIS A 47 -4.04 5.96 7.34
CA HIS A 47 -4.38 5.04 8.40
C HIS A 47 -4.93 5.83 9.61
N PRO A 48 -5.86 5.28 10.42
CA PRO A 48 -6.40 5.98 11.59
C PRO A 48 -5.36 6.49 12.59
N ARG A 49 -4.16 5.89 12.59
CA ARG A 49 -3.09 6.20 13.55
C ARG A 49 -1.84 6.85 12.94
N TRP A 50 -1.72 6.92 11.61
CA TRP A 50 -0.58 7.56 10.93
C TRP A 50 -0.93 7.98 9.51
N SER A 51 -0.13 8.89 8.93
CA SER A 51 -0.29 9.33 7.55
C SER A 51 0.64 8.56 6.60
N GLN A 52 0.10 8.22 5.43
CA GLN A 52 0.83 7.63 4.30
C GLN A 52 1.31 8.71 3.30
N ALA A 53 0.95 9.99 3.55
CA ALA A 53 1.16 11.07 2.59
C ALA A 53 2.64 11.42 2.36
N THR A 54 3.52 11.09 3.30
CA THR A 54 4.94 11.38 3.20
C THR A 54 5.80 10.17 3.52
N GLU A 55 6.95 10.09 2.88
CA GLU A 55 7.92 9.00 3.04
C GLU A 55 9.34 9.53 3.22
N ARG A 56 10.22 8.68 3.75
CA ARG A 56 11.66 8.83 3.67
C ARG A 56 12.21 7.77 2.74
N ARG A 57 13.13 8.17 1.88
CA ARG A 57 13.76 7.22 0.96
C ARG A 57 14.95 6.56 1.63
N ILE A 58 15.12 5.27 1.37
CA ILE A 58 16.29 4.50 1.81
C ILE A 58 17.55 5.12 1.19
N GLY A 59 18.58 5.33 2.00
CA GLY A 59 19.82 5.97 1.56
C GLY A 59 19.85 7.50 1.67
N GLU A 60 18.72 8.13 2.01
CA GLU A 60 18.66 9.55 2.35
C GLU A 60 18.53 9.74 3.87
N ASP A 61 19.10 8.84 4.64
CA ASP A 61 19.02 8.79 6.10
C ASP A 61 20.07 9.73 6.72
N GLY A 62 19.65 10.85 7.21
CA GLY A 62 20.48 11.78 7.97
C GLY A 62 19.63 12.50 9.01
N LEU A 63 20.29 13.12 9.99
CA LEU A 63 19.63 13.93 11.02
C LEU A 63 18.72 15.03 10.44
N PHE A 64 19.00 15.42 9.18
CA PHE A 64 18.25 16.45 8.43
C PHE A 64 17.51 15.90 7.22
N ALA A 65 17.34 14.56 7.11
CA ALA A 65 16.61 13.95 6.00
C ALA A 65 15.17 14.45 5.93
N LYS A 66 14.84 15.18 4.89
CA LYS A 66 13.51 15.72 4.66
C LYS A 66 12.57 14.62 4.20
N LYS A 67 11.38 14.56 4.80
CA LYS A 67 10.29 13.75 4.26
C LYS A 67 9.88 14.31 2.90
N ARG A 68 9.61 13.40 1.97
CA ARG A 68 9.10 13.71 0.63
C ARG A 68 7.67 13.23 0.50
N LYS A 69 6.91 13.79 -0.42
CA LYS A 69 5.59 13.28 -0.77
C LYS A 69 5.71 11.82 -1.25
N THR A 70 4.87 10.95 -0.73
CA THR A 70 4.79 9.56 -1.15
C THR A 70 4.39 9.49 -2.62
N LEU A 71 5.16 8.72 -3.39
CA LEU A 71 4.89 8.51 -4.80
C LEU A 71 3.74 7.52 -4.98
N MET A 72 2.72 7.91 -5.75
CA MET A 72 1.64 7.01 -6.13
C MET A 72 2.21 5.77 -6.82
N PHE A 73 1.68 4.61 -6.46
CA PHE A 73 2.17 3.30 -6.96
C PHE A 73 3.68 3.12 -6.81
N ASN A 74 4.26 3.72 -5.76
CA ASN A 74 5.70 3.68 -5.48
C ASN A 74 6.57 4.19 -6.65
N GLY A 75 6.06 5.18 -7.38
CA GLY A 75 6.73 5.74 -8.56
C GLY A 75 6.50 4.98 -9.87
N TYR A 76 5.70 3.91 -9.86
CA TYR A 76 5.35 3.13 -11.05
C TYR A 76 4.01 3.54 -11.68
N GLU A 77 3.60 4.78 -11.47
CA GLU A 77 2.30 5.28 -11.97
C GLU A 77 2.17 5.12 -13.49
N ALA A 78 3.22 5.41 -14.25
CA ALA A 78 3.22 5.26 -15.71
C ALA A 78 2.96 3.82 -16.17
N GLN A 79 3.39 2.82 -15.39
CA GLN A 79 3.28 1.41 -15.73
C GLN A 79 1.97 0.77 -15.24
N VAL A 80 1.48 1.18 -14.08
CA VAL A 80 0.37 0.49 -13.42
C VAL A 80 -0.85 1.37 -13.15
N GLY A 81 -0.74 2.69 -13.25
CA GLY A 81 -1.81 3.62 -12.92
C GLY A 81 -3.08 3.39 -13.73
N GLN A 82 -2.95 3.04 -15.01
CA GLN A 82 -4.07 2.72 -15.89
C GLN A 82 -4.93 1.54 -15.40
N LEU A 83 -4.35 0.61 -14.62
CA LEU A 83 -5.07 -0.54 -14.06
C LEU A 83 -6.07 -0.13 -12.97
N TYR A 84 -5.96 1.08 -12.46
CA TYR A 84 -6.82 1.66 -11.43
C TYR A 84 -7.72 2.77 -11.98
N SER A 85 -7.68 2.98 -13.30
CA SER A 85 -8.54 3.91 -14.00
C SER A 85 -10.01 3.60 -13.70
N GLY A 86 -10.77 4.60 -13.25
CA GLY A 86 -12.16 4.44 -12.85
C GLY A 86 -12.40 3.95 -11.41
N MET A 87 -11.35 3.62 -10.66
CA MET A 87 -11.48 3.31 -9.23
C MET A 87 -11.32 4.57 -8.38
N ASP A 88 -12.24 4.79 -7.46
CA ASP A 88 -12.05 5.77 -6.39
C ASP A 88 -11.21 5.13 -5.26
N LEU A 89 -9.91 5.31 -5.34
CA LEU A 89 -8.96 4.71 -4.39
C LEU A 89 -9.16 5.19 -2.94
N ARG A 90 -9.91 6.27 -2.72
CA ARG A 90 -10.22 6.74 -1.36
C ARG A 90 -11.22 5.85 -0.64
N LYS A 91 -11.99 5.07 -1.38
CA LYS A 91 -12.96 4.12 -0.84
C LYS A 91 -12.36 2.75 -0.51
N PHE A 92 -11.13 2.50 -0.98
CA PHE A 92 -10.46 1.21 -0.85
C PHE A 92 -9.23 1.33 0.02
N PHE A 93 -9.40 1.17 1.30
CA PHE A 93 -8.28 1.17 2.24
C PHE A 93 -8.11 -0.17 2.98
#